data_43eed082431a870049d7a66e6aa07a21
#
_entry.id   43eed082431a870049d7a66e6aa07a21
#
_cell.length_a   1.000
_cell.length_b   1.000
_cell.length_c   1.000
_cell.angle_alpha   90.00
_cell.angle_beta   90.00
_cell.angle_gamma   90.00
#
_symmetry.space_group_name_H-M   'P 1'
#
loop_
_entity.id
_entity.type
_entity.pdbx_description
1 polymer ?
#
loop_
_entity_poly.entity_id
_entity_poly.type
_entity_poly.pdbx_seq_one_letter_code
_entity_poly.pdbx_strand_id
1 'polypeptide(L)'
;MKETRLNTTDSSCRILVGESFKNVGDYLPGKKLVIITDEHVSQHYGAFLPDGLLITIKPGESSKTLGIASEIYGQLIANEIDRQSFILGVGGGIVCDLAGYIASTYLRGISFGFVSSTLLSQVDASIGGKNGVNYEGYKNMVGVVRQPEFVICDPDMLATLPLEEYYMGFAEVIKYGAILNAALFDLLEKDYMKALDGDGEILEEIISICVKEKCRIVEADEKESGERKKLNFGHTFAHA
;
A
#
# COMPACT_ATOMS: atom_id res chain seq x y z
N MET A 1 2.35 -1.43 -18.27
CA MET A 1 3.02 -1.80 -16.99
C MET A 1 4.43 -1.22 -16.93
N LYS A 2 4.80 -0.60 -15.82
CA LYS A 2 6.14 -0.03 -15.52
C LYS A 2 6.65 -0.62 -14.20
N GLU A 3 7.87 -1.17 -14.18
CA GLU A 3 8.49 -1.68 -12.95
C GLU A 3 9.49 -0.66 -12.39
N THR A 4 9.40 -0.39 -11.09
CA THR A 4 10.37 0.38 -10.32
C THR A 4 10.86 -0.50 -9.17
N ARG A 5 12.16 -0.47 -8.87
CA ARG A 5 12.73 -1.17 -7.70
C ARG A 5 13.12 -0.17 -6.65
N LEU A 6 12.63 -0.40 -5.44
CA LEU A 6 13.08 0.29 -4.24
C LEU A 6 14.16 -0.57 -3.59
N ASN A 7 15.37 -0.05 -3.48
CA ASN A 7 16.48 -0.74 -2.86
C ASN A 7 16.83 -0.04 -1.55
N THR A 8 16.78 -0.78 -0.46
CA THR A 8 17.23 -0.30 0.86
C THR A 8 18.47 -1.07 1.31
N THR A 9 19.01 -0.73 2.47
CA THR A 9 20.25 -1.37 2.96
C THR A 9 20.12 -2.89 3.07
N ASP A 10 18.95 -3.38 3.51
CA ASP A 10 18.78 -4.79 3.87
C ASP A 10 17.73 -5.53 2.99
N SER A 11 17.09 -4.83 2.06
CA SER A 11 16.00 -5.42 1.25
C SER A 11 15.76 -4.69 -0.07
N SER A 12 15.00 -5.34 -0.96
CA SER A 12 14.49 -4.71 -2.17
C SER A 12 13.02 -5.03 -2.34
N CYS A 13 12.26 -4.09 -2.92
CA CYS A 13 10.86 -4.23 -3.25
C CYS A 13 10.63 -3.93 -4.73
N ARG A 14 9.86 -4.78 -5.42
CA ARG A 14 9.41 -4.54 -6.79
C ARG A 14 8.08 -3.79 -6.76
N ILE A 15 7.99 -2.66 -7.45
CA ILE A 15 6.75 -1.90 -7.55
C ILE A 15 6.31 -1.90 -9.01
N LEU A 16 5.12 -2.45 -9.25
CA LEU A 16 4.59 -2.79 -10.56
C LEU A 16 3.36 -1.90 -10.82
N VAL A 17 3.55 -0.84 -11.58
CA VAL A 17 2.49 0.12 -11.94
C VAL A 17 1.87 -0.27 -13.28
N GLY A 18 0.54 -0.38 -13.33
CA GLY A 18 -0.20 -0.85 -14.49
C GLY A 18 -0.16 -2.37 -14.68
N GLU A 19 0.33 -3.13 -13.67
CA GLU A 19 0.15 -4.58 -13.63
C GLU A 19 -1.24 -4.91 -13.10
N SER A 20 -1.95 -5.80 -13.78
CA SER A 20 -3.27 -6.21 -13.31
C SER A 20 -3.17 -7.04 -12.04
N PHE A 21 -3.99 -6.71 -11.04
CA PHE A 21 -4.05 -7.49 -9.79
C PHE A 21 -4.44 -8.96 -10.03
N LYS A 22 -5.13 -9.26 -11.13
CA LYS A 22 -5.50 -10.62 -11.51
C LYS A 22 -4.30 -11.51 -11.80
N ASN A 23 -3.17 -10.91 -12.15
CA ASN A 23 -1.92 -11.60 -12.41
C ASN A 23 -1.07 -11.79 -11.14
N VAL A 24 -1.59 -11.45 -9.95
CA VAL A 24 -0.84 -11.53 -8.67
C VAL A 24 -0.28 -12.93 -8.42
N GLY A 25 -0.93 -13.98 -8.94
CA GLY A 25 -0.46 -15.36 -8.88
C GLY A 25 0.97 -15.56 -9.41
N ASP A 26 1.37 -14.79 -10.43
CA ASP A 26 2.70 -14.88 -11.05
C ASP A 26 3.83 -14.36 -10.13
N TYR A 27 3.47 -13.62 -9.10
CA TYR A 27 4.38 -13.01 -8.11
C TYR A 27 4.42 -13.77 -6.78
N LEU A 28 3.54 -14.75 -6.60
CA LEU A 28 3.45 -15.52 -5.36
C LEU A 28 4.48 -16.67 -5.36
N PRO A 29 5.14 -16.92 -4.23
CA PRO A 29 6.23 -17.90 -4.16
C PRO A 29 5.77 -19.38 -4.08
N GLY A 30 4.56 -19.73 -4.51
CA GLY A 30 4.06 -21.12 -4.49
C GLY A 30 3.97 -21.76 -3.09
N LYS A 31 3.73 -20.95 -2.08
CA LYS A 31 3.67 -21.31 -0.65
C LYS A 31 2.24 -21.22 -0.13
N LYS A 32 2.02 -21.62 1.14
CA LYS A 32 0.75 -21.40 1.82
C LYS A 32 0.44 -19.90 1.85
N LEU A 33 -0.70 -19.51 1.30
CA LEU A 33 -1.09 -18.11 1.11
C LEU A 33 -2.13 -17.69 2.16
N VAL A 34 -1.89 -16.54 2.76
CA VAL A 34 -2.86 -15.80 3.57
C VAL A 34 -3.16 -14.49 2.87
N ILE A 35 -4.43 -14.17 2.67
CA ILE A 35 -4.88 -12.92 2.08
C ILE A 35 -5.56 -12.11 3.17
N ILE A 36 -5.06 -10.89 3.42
CA ILE A 36 -5.69 -9.93 4.32
C ILE A 36 -6.28 -8.82 3.46
N THR A 37 -7.59 -8.59 3.62
CA THR A 37 -8.34 -7.60 2.84
C THR A 37 -9.43 -6.96 3.70
N ASP A 38 -10.12 -5.94 3.19
CA ASP A 38 -11.31 -5.40 3.82
C ASP A 38 -12.60 -5.84 3.11
N GLU A 39 -13.75 -5.59 3.75
CA GLU A 39 -15.07 -5.99 3.26
C GLU A 39 -15.39 -5.38 1.88
N HIS A 40 -14.98 -4.13 1.61
CA HIS A 40 -15.25 -3.47 0.32
C HIS A 40 -14.46 -4.14 -0.81
N VAL A 41 -13.16 -4.35 -0.61
CA VAL A 41 -12.30 -5.02 -1.59
C VAL A 41 -12.73 -6.48 -1.78
N SER A 42 -13.06 -7.18 -0.70
CA SER A 42 -13.57 -8.56 -0.77
C SER A 42 -14.87 -8.64 -1.58
N GLN A 43 -15.78 -7.68 -1.43
CA GLN A 43 -17.04 -7.65 -2.17
C GLN A 43 -16.80 -7.44 -3.68
N HIS A 44 -15.90 -6.55 -4.09
CA HIS A 44 -15.66 -6.23 -5.49
C HIS A 44 -14.72 -7.20 -6.18
N TYR A 45 -13.71 -7.68 -5.47
CA TYR A 45 -12.58 -8.39 -6.07
C TYR A 45 -12.35 -9.80 -5.51
N GLY A 46 -13.09 -10.22 -4.48
CA GLY A 46 -12.90 -11.50 -3.81
C GLY A 46 -12.93 -12.72 -4.72
N ALA A 47 -13.79 -12.70 -5.76
CA ALA A 47 -13.90 -13.78 -6.75
C ALA A 47 -12.65 -13.94 -7.66
N PHE A 48 -11.79 -12.95 -7.69
CA PHE A 48 -10.56 -12.93 -8.50
C PHE A 48 -9.28 -13.13 -7.69
N LEU A 49 -9.41 -13.22 -6.36
CA LEU A 49 -8.26 -13.47 -5.47
C LEU A 49 -7.78 -14.92 -5.65
N PRO A 50 -6.47 -15.18 -5.51
CA PRO A 50 -5.95 -16.54 -5.56
C PRO A 50 -6.43 -17.38 -4.37
N ASP A 51 -6.35 -18.71 -4.50
CA ASP A 51 -6.69 -19.64 -3.43
C ASP A 51 -5.79 -19.45 -2.21
N GLY A 52 -6.37 -19.35 -1.02
CA GLY A 52 -5.66 -19.15 0.24
C GLY A 52 -6.57 -18.94 1.45
N LEU A 53 -5.99 -18.76 2.62
CA LEU A 53 -6.74 -18.34 3.81
C LEU A 53 -7.13 -16.87 3.65
N LEU A 54 -8.40 -16.61 3.40
CA LEU A 54 -8.93 -15.25 3.31
C LEU A 54 -9.33 -14.73 4.69
N ILE A 55 -8.74 -13.62 5.10
CA ILE A 55 -9.06 -12.88 6.33
C ILE A 55 -9.57 -11.50 5.94
N THR A 56 -10.83 -11.23 6.25
CA THR A 56 -11.49 -9.97 5.91
C THR A 56 -11.68 -9.13 7.18
N ILE A 57 -11.25 -7.87 7.15
CA ILE A 57 -11.44 -6.91 8.23
C ILE A 57 -12.52 -5.89 7.85
N LYS A 58 -13.06 -5.18 8.84
CA LYS A 58 -13.94 -4.04 8.58
C LYS A 58 -13.14 -2.89 7.93
N PRO A 59 -13.71 -2.16 6.97
CA PRO A 59 -13.06 -1.00 6.40
C PRO A 59 -12.89 0.13 7.43
N GLY A 60 -11.92 1.00 7.21
CA GLY A 60 -11.69 2.20 7.99
C GLY A 60 -10.64 2.06 9.09
N GLU A 61 -10.20 3.22 9.59
CA GLU A 61 -9.09 3.39 10.52
C GLU A 61 -9.26 2.64 11.86
N SER A 62 -10.52 2.38 12.27
CA SER A 62 -10.84 1.64 13.50
C SER A 62 -10.35 0.18 13.49
N SER A 63 -10.09 -0.39 12.31
CA SER A 63 -9.55 -1.75 12.16
C SER A 63 -8.03 -1.84 12.29
N LYS A 64 -7.32 -0.72 12.24
CA LYS A 64 -5.86 -0.66 12.32
C LYS A 64 -5.38 -0.67 13.77
N THR A 65 -5.62 -1.76 14.52
CA THR A 65 -5.34 -1.85 15.95
C THR A 65 -4.61 -3.13 16.35
N LEU A 66 -3.97 -3.12 17.54
CA LEU A 66 -3.38 -4.33 18.11
C LEU A 66 -4.43 -5.41 18.41
N GLY A 67 -5.67 -5.02 18.73
CA GLY A 67 -6.77 -5.97 18.96
C GLY A 67 -7.05 -6.79 17.71
N ILE A 68 -7.26 -6.14 16.56
CA ILE A 68 -7.46 -6.81 15.27
C ILE A 68 -6.22 -7.62 14.87
N ALA A 69 -5.00 -7.10 15.08
CA ALA A 69 -3.79 -7.89 14.83
C ALA A 69 -3.76 -9.16 15.68
N SER A 70 -4.15 -9.11 16.96
CA SER A 70 -4.24 -10.27 17.85
C SER A 70 -5.26 -11.31 17.37
N GLU A 71 -6.43 -10.86 16.90
CA GLU A 71 -7.45 -11.75 16.32
C GLU A 71 -6.93 -12.46 15.07
N ILE A 72 -6.20 -11.74 14.22
CA ILE A 72 -5.59 -12.31 13.00
C ILE A 72 -4.50 -13.32 13.38
N TYR A 73 -3.63 -13.04 14.38
CA TYR A 73 -2.67 -14.03 14.85
C TYR A 73 -3.34 -15.33 15.32
N GLY A 74 -4.48 -15.23 16.02
CA GLY A 74 -5.28 -16.40 16.41
C GLY A 74 -5.72 -17.24 15.20
N GLN A 75 -6.19 -16.57 14.11
CA GLN A 75 -6.56 -17.25 12.87
C GLN A 75 -5.36 -17.89 12.19
N LEU A 76 -4.20 -17.21 12.14
CA LEU A 76 -2.98 -17.76 11.56
C LEU A 76 -2.52 -19.03 12.28
N ILE A 77 -2.55 -19.02 13.61
CA ILE A 77 -2.19 -20.18 14.44
C ILE A 77 -3.17 -21.34 14.22
N ALA A 78 -4.48 -21.06 14.24
CA ALA A 78 -5.52 -22.07 14.04
C ALA A 78 -5.46 -22.75 12.67
N ASN A 79 -4.94 -22.05 11.65
CA ASN A 79 -4.75 -22.56 10.30
C ASN A 79 -3.31 -23.05 10.02
N GLU A 80 -2.50 -23.22 11.07
CA GLU A 80 -1.14 -23.76 10.98
C GLU A 80 -0.27 -23.01 9.97
N ILE A 81 -0.37 -21.66 9.95
CA ILE A 81 0.45 -20.81 9.12
C ILE A 81 1.89 -20.81 9.65
N ASP A 82 2.84 -21.17 8.82
CA ASP A 82 4.25 -21.36 9.17
C ASP A 82 5.17 -20.26 8.63
N ARG A 83 6.48 -20.39 8.88
CA ARG A 83 7.49 -19.43 8.41
C ARG A 83 7.71 -19.41 6.90
N GLN A 84 7.26 -20.44 6.19
CA GLN A 84 7.36 -20.51 4.74
C GLN A 84 6.14 -19.92 4.04
N SER A 85 5.08 -19.63 4.80
CA SER A 85 3.85 -19.02 4.28
C SER A 85 4.08 -17.59 3.79
N PHE A 86 3.15 -17.09 3.00
CA PHE A 86 3.19 -15.73 2.44
C PHE A 86 1.92 -14.97 2.83
N ILE A 87 2.06 -13.70 3.22
CA ILE A 87 0.91 -12.80 3.44
C ILE A 87 0.78 -11.85 2.25
N LEU A 88 -0.40 -11.82 1.65
CA LEU A 88 -0.78 -10.86 0.63
C LEU A 88 -1.80 -9.87 1.23
N GLY A 89 -1.42 -8.61 1.35
CA GLY A 89 -2.34 -7.52 1.67
C GLY A 89 -3.00 -7.01 0.40
N VAL A 90 -4.34 -7.08 0.30
CA VAL A 90 -5.09 -6.57 -0.85
C VAL A 90 -6.04 -5.48 -0.37
N GLY A 91 -5.70 -4.21 -0.59
CA GLY A 91 -6.52 -3.12 -0.06
C GLY A 91 -5.86 -1.75 -0.09
N GLY A 92 -6.45 -0.80 0.61
CA GLY A 92 -5.90 0.53 0.83
C GLY A 92 -4.77 0.55 1.86
N GLY A 93 -4.31 1.75 2.23
CA GLY A 93 -3.21 1.93 3.17
C GLY A 93 -3.41 1.24 4.52
N ILE A 94 -4.63 1.21 5.04
CA ILE A 94 -4.97 0.53 6.31
C ILE A 94 -4.68 -0.97 6.22
N VAL A 95 -5.11 -1.62 5.14
CA VAL A 95 -4.87 -3.05 4.91
C VAL A 95 -3.38 -3.32 4.71
N CYS A 96 -2.68 -2.50 3.92
CA CYS A 96 -1.25 -2.64 3.68
C CYS A 96 -0.46 -2.53 4.99
N ASP A 97 -0.72 -1.49 5.78
CA ASP A 97 -0.06 -1.25 7.06
C ASP A 97 -0.27 -2.40 8.06
N LEU A 98 -1.52 -2.87 8.20
CA LEU A 98 -1.86 -3.97 9.10
C LEU A 98 -1.27 -5.29 8.62
N ALA A 99 -1.41 -5.63 7.34
CA ALA A 99 -0.87 -6.86 6.76
C ALA A 99 0.66 -6.91 6.85
N GLY A 100 1.33 -5.80 6.55
CA GLY A 100 2.77 -5.67 6.69
C GLY A 100 3.25 -5.75 8.14
N TYR A 101 2.50 -5.18 9.08
CA TYR A 101 2.77 -5.29 10.52
C TYR A 101 2.64 -6.75 10.99
N ILE A 102 1.55 -7.42 10.64
CA ILE A 102 1.32 -8.83 10.97
C ILE A 102 2.41 -9.71 10.37
N ALA A 103 2.71 -9.56 9.08
CA ALA A 103 3.75 -10.32 8.42
C ALA A 103 5.14 -10.12 9.06
N SER A 104 5.41 -8.90 9.54
CA SER A 104 6.71 -8.56 10.13
C SER A 104 6.89 -9.06 11.56
N THR A 105 5.79 -9.30 12.28
CA THR A 105 5.81 -9.66 13.70
C THR A 105 5.46 -11.14 13.95
N TYR A 106 4.55 -11.73 13.14
CA TYR A 106 4.21 -13.14 13.23
C TYR A 106 5.43 -14.04 12.98
N LEU A 107 5.70 -15.00 13.86
CA LEU A 107 6.87 -15.89 13.82
C LEU A 107 8.23 -15.17 13.66
N ARG A 108 8.34 -13.91 14.08
CA ARG A 108 9.48 -12.99 13.91
C ARG A 108 9.72 -12.57 12.46
N GLY A 109 8.71 -12.67 11.61
CA GLY A 109 8.70 -12.21 10.24
C GLY A 109 8.53 -13.33 9.23
N ILE A 110 7.49 -13.22 8.39
CA ILE A 110 7.24 -14.04 7.21
C ILE A 110 7.17 -13.14 5.98
N SER A 111 7.32 -13.72 4.79
CA SER A 111 7.27 -13.00 3.51
C SER A 111 5.90 -12.37 3.24
N PHE A 112 5.88 -11.22 2.57
CA PHE A 112 4.63 -10.54 2.23
C PHE A 112 4.74 -9.68 0.98
N GLY A 113 3.60 -9.35 0.38
CA GLY A 113 3.45 -8.43 -0.74
C GLY A 113 2.11 -7.70 -0.67
N PHE A 114 1.94 -6.70 -1.53
CA PHE A 114 0.73 -5.88 -1.55
C PHE A 114 0.12 -5.79 -2.95
N VAL A 115 -1.21 -5.70 -2.98
CA VAL A 115 -2.01 -5.20 -4.08
C VAL A 115 -2.74 -3.96 -3.57
N SER A 116 -2.37 -2.80 -4.06
CA SER A 116 -2.88 -1.50 -3.60
C SER A 116 -4.15 -1.11 -4.33
N SER A 117 -5.27 -0.97 -3.61
CA SER A 117 -6.60 -0.72 -4.18
C SER A 117 -7.07 0.74 -4.12
N THR A 118 -6.35 1.64 -3.43
CA THR A 118 -6.68 3.07 -3.35
C THR A 118 -5.59 3.91 -3.99
N LEU A 119 -5.92 5.08 -4.54
CA LEU A 119 -4.93 5.98 -5.12
C LEU A 119 -3.86 6.36 -4.10
N LEU A 120 -4.26 6.69 -2.87
CA LEU A 120 -3.35 7.00 -1.77
C LEU A 120 -2.34 5.86 -1.51
N SER A 121 -2.79 4.60 -1.52
CA SER A 121 -1.88 3.47 -1.31
C SER A 121 -0.97 3.25 -2.52
N GLN A 122 -1.45 3.45 -3.75
CA GLN A 122 -0.66 3.28 -4.98
C GLN A 122 0.45 4.31 -5.12
N VAL A 123 0.22 5.56 -4.66
CA VAL A 123 1.22 6.63 -4.81
C VAL A 123 2.10 6.82 -3.57
N ASP A 124 1.65 6.39 -2.38
CA ASP A 124 2.33 6.69 -1.13
C ASP A 124 2.33 5.55 -0.11
N ALA A 125 1.17 5.16 0.43
CA ALA A 125 1.10 4.42 1.69
C ALA A 125 1.67 2.99 1.64
N SER A 126 1.55 2.25 0.53
CA SER A 126 2.12 0.90 0.39
C SER A 126 3.63 0.87 0.17
N ILE A 127 4.28 2.03 -0.02
CA ILE A 127 5.66 2.15 -0.46
C ILE A 127 6.53 2.71 0.67
N GLY A 128 7.67 2.08 0.91
CA GLY A 128 8.66 2.57 1.87
C GLY A 128 8.64 1.88 3.22
N GLY A 129 7.95 0.74 3.32
CA GLY A 129 8.08 -0.26 4.38
C GLY A 129 7.57 0.14 5.75
N LYS A 130 6.94 1.29 5.92
CA LYS A 130 6.29 1.65 7.19
C LYS A 130 5.04 0.81 7.36
N ASN A 131 5.05 -0.10 8.32
CA ASN A 131 3.91 -0.94 8.66
C ASN A 131 3.59 -0.74 10.13
N GLY A 132 2.31 -0.62 10.47
CA GLY A 132 1.99 -0.34 11.86
C GLY A 132 0.51 -0.29 12.16
N VAL A 133 0.23 -0.11 13.43
CA VAL A 133 -1.11 -0.05 14.00
C VAL A 133 -1.24 1.14 14.96
N ASN A 134 -2.48 1.53 15.19
CA ASN A 134 -2.82 2.58 16.15
C ASN A 134 -2.85 2.00 17.58
N TYR A 135 -2.53 2.83 18.54
CA TYR A 135 -2.53 2.45 19.94
C TYR A 135 -3.06 3.59 20.82
N GLU A 136 -4.05 3.32 21.65
CA GLU A 136 -4.64 4.27 22.62
C GLU A 136 -4.98 5.64 22.04
N GLY A 137 -5.58 5.67 20.82
CA GLY A 137 -5.97 6.91 20.14
C GLY A 137 -4.87 7.60 19.35
N TYR A 138 -3.63 7.12 19.45
CA TYR A 138 -2.52 7.64 18.66
C TYR A 138 -2.32 6.84 17.39
N LYS A 139 -2.24 7.52 16.25
CA LYS A 139 -2.02 6.89 14.93
C LYS A 139 -0.55 6.44 14.77
N ASN A 140 -0.35 5.24 14.19
CA ASN A 140 0.95 4.74 13.75
C ASN A 140 2.06 4.65 14.83
N MET A 141 1.68 4.52 16.11
CA MET A 141 2.65 4.52 17.22
C MET A 141 3.37 3.19 17.39
N VAL A 142 2.76 2.10 16.97
CA VAL A 142 3.35 0.76 17.07
C VAL A 142 3.56 0.22 15.68
N GLY A 143 4.82 -0.04 15.30
CA GLY A 143 5.11 -0.46 13.94
C GLY A 143 6.55 -0.89 13.73
N VAL A 144 6.82 -1.26 12.50
CA VAL A 144 8.12 -1.70 12.01
C VAL A 144 8.40 -1.08 10.65
N VAL A 145 9.69 -0.97 10.29
CA VAL A 145 10.10 -0.64 8.93
C VAL A 145 10.59 -1.92 8.27
N ARG A 146 9.81 -2.45 7.33
CA ARG A 146 10.15 -3.64 6.54
C ARG A 146 9.48 -3.58 5.18
N GLN A 147 10.25 -3.78 4.11
CA GLN A 147 9.74 -3.72 2.75
C GLN A 147 8.97 -5.00 2.39
N PRO A 148 7.84 -4.90 1.63
CA PRO A 148 7.22 -6.05 0.97
C PRO A 148 8.11 -6.57 -0.15
N GLU A 149 7.93 -7.81 -0.59
CA GLU A 149 8.65 -8.36 -1.76
C GLU A 149 8.20 -7.67 -3.06
N PHE A 150 6.91 -7.34 -3.14
CA PHE A 150 6.35 -6.57 -4.25
C PHE A 150 5.14 -5.71 -3.82
N VAL A 151 4.85 -4.70 -4.64
CA VAL A 151 3.62 -3.93 -4.62
C VAL A 151 3.06 -3.87 -6.03
N ILE A 152 1.82 -4.31 -6.22
CA ILE A 152 1.07 -4.11 -7.47
C ILE A 152 0.18 -2.88 -7.30
N CYS A 153 0.34 -1.92 -8.22
CA CYS A 153 -0.48 -0.72 -8.34
C CYS A 153 -1.28 -0.84 -9.64
N ASP A 154 -2.49 -1.40 -9.54
CA ASP A 154 -3.41 -1.58 -10.66
C ASP A 154 -4.40 -0.39 -10.70
N PRO A 155 -4.30 0.52 -11.69
CA PRO A 155 -5.20 1.65 -11.80
C PRO A 155 -6.68 1.24 -11.99
N ASP A 156 -6.94 0.06 -12.56
CA ASP A 156 -8.32 -0.41 -12.77
C ASP A 156 -9.06 -0.67 -11.45
N MET A 157 -8.34 -0.93 -10.36
CA MET A 157 -8.94 -1.06 -9.03
C MET A 157 -9.52 0.25 -8.49
N LEU A 158 -9.12 1.38 -9.03
CA LEU A 158 -9.63 2.70 -8.64
C LEU A 158 -11.08 2.93 -9.12
N ALA A 159 -11.57 2.15 -10.09
CA ALA A 159 -12.93 2.28 -10.62
C ALA A 159 -14.03 2.01 -9.59
N THR A 160 -13.74 1.28 -8.52
CA THR A 160 -14.70 0.98 -7.43
C THR A 160 -14.44 1.81 -6.17
N LEU A 161 -13.42 2.70 -6.20
CA LEU A 161 -13.06 3.52 -5.06
C LEU A 161 -14.08 4.66 -4.87
N PRO A 162 -14.59 4.90 -3.65
CA PRO A 162 -15.42 6.07 -3.37
C PRO A 162 -14.71 7.39 -3.74
N LEU A 163 -15.45 8.33 -4.30
CA LEU A 163 -14.89 9.61 -4.78
C LEU A 163 -14.11 10.37 -3.70
N GLU A 164 -14.56 10.34 -2.46
CA GLU A 164 -13.86 10.99 -1.35
C GLU A 164 -12.45 10.40 -1.14
N GLU A 165 -12.33 9.08 -1.14
CA GLU A 165 -11.05 8.39 -1.03
C GLU A 165 -10.16 8.64 -2.26
N TYR A 166 -10.78 8.74 -3.45
CA TYR A 166 -10.08 9.07 -4.67
C TYR A 166 -9.47 10.48 -4.61
N TYR A 167 -10.24 11.47 -4.17
CA TYR A 167 -9.76 12.84 -4.00
C TYR A 167 -8.70 12.98 -2.89
N MET A 168 -8.82 12.21 -1.80
CA MET A 168 -7.77 12.16 -0.79
C MET A 168 -6.44 11.65 -1.36
N GLY A 169 -6.48 10.67 -2.25
CA GLY A 169 -5.28 10.22 -2.97
C GLY A 169 -4.67 11.31 -3.86
N PHE A 170 -5.50 12.12 -4.51
CA PHE A 170 -5.04 13.26 -5.31
C PHE A 170 -4.34 14.35 -4.50
N ALA A 171 -4.71 14.55 -3.23
CA ALA A 171 -3.98 15.48 -2.37
C ALA A 171 -2.49 15.11 -2.25
N GLU A 172 -2.19 13.82 -2.14
CA GLU A 172 -0.80 13.33 -2.14
C GLU A 172 -0.13 13.52 -3.51
N VAL A 173 -0.83 13.23 -4.62
CA VAL A 173 -0.31 13.46 -5.97
C VAL A 173 0.07 14.93 -6.17
N ILE A 174 -0.82 15.85 -5.79
CA ILE A 174 -0.57 17.31 -5.86
C ILE A 174 0.62 17.68 -4.98
N LYS A 175 0.73 17.11 -3.77
CA LYS A 175 1.89 17.32 -2.90
C LYS A 175 3.20 16.92 -3.59
N TYR A 176 3.26 15.77 -4.23
CA TYR A 176 4.45 15.33 -4.99
C TYR A 176 4.78 16.31 -6.13
N GLY A 177 3.78 16.77 -6.87
CA GLY A 177 3.98 17.80 -7.89
C GLY A 177 4.56 19.08 -7.32
N ALA A 178 3.96 19.58 -6.25
CA ALA A 178 4.32 20.87 -5.65
C ALA A 178 5.72 20.91 -5.01
N ILE A 179 6.16 19.80 -4.39
CA ILE A 179 7.42 19.83 -3.60
C ILE A 179 8.57 19.03 -4.21
N LEU A 180 8.30 18.10 -5.15
CA LEU A 180 9.31 17.17 -5.63
C LEU A 180 9.48 17.18 -7.15
N ASN A 181 8.40 17.39 -7.93
CA ASN A 181 8.43 17.15 -9.37
C ASN A 181 7.54 18.14 -10.14
N ALA A 182 8.16 19.24 -10.65
CA ALA A 182 7.44 20.26 -11.39
C ALA A 182 6.76 19.71 -12.67
N ALA A 183 7.35 18.70 -13.33
CA ALA A 183 6.75 18.11 -14.52
C ALA A 183 5.46 17.34 -14.20
N LEU A 184 5.36 16.74 -13.00
CA LEU A 184 4.11 16.16 -12.51
C LEU A 184 3.06 17.27 -12.27
N PHE A 185 3.47 18.41 -11.74
CA PHE A 185 2.57 19.54 -11.54
C PHE A 185 2.03 20.08 -12.88
N ASP A 186 2.91 20.26 -13.88
CA ASP A 186 2.53 20.66 -15.24
C ASP A 186 1.58 19.64 -15.89
N LEU A 187 1.81 18.34 -15.70
CA LEU A 187 0.91 17.27 -16.17
C LEU A 187 -0.48 17.39 -15.54
N LEU A 188 -0.53 17.63 -14.24
CA LEU A 188 -1.80 17.82 -13.53
C LEU A 188 -2.54 19.08 -14.03
N GLU A 189 -1.86 20.21 -14.18
CA GLU A 189 -2.49 21.43 -14.72
C GLU A 189 -3.12 21.19 -16.11
N LYS A 190 -2.47 20.40 -16.94
CA LYS A 190 -2.93 20.12 -18.31
C LYS A 190 -4.04 19.07 -18.36
N ASP A 191 -3.90 17.97 -17.65
CA ASP A 191 -4.70 16.76 -17.86
C ASP A 191 -5.46 16.29 -16.58
N TYR A 192 -5.61 17.14 -15.53
CA TYR A 192 -6.28 16.75 -14.28
C TYR A 192 -7.71 16.25 -14.49
N MET A 193 -8.46 16.80 -15.44
CA MET A 193 -9.81 16.34 -15.74
C MET A 193 -9.84 14.88 -16.20
N LYS A 194 -8.90 14.50 -17.10
CA LYS A 194 -8.79 13.10 -17.53
C LYS A 194 -8.44 12.18 -16.37
N ALA A 195 -7.53 12.63 -15.50
CA ALA A 195 -7.17 11.87 -14.31
C ALA A 195 -8.37 11.71 -13.36
N LEU A 196 -9.20 12.76 -13.15
CA LEU A 196 -10.41 12.68 -12.34
C LEU A 196 -11.50 11.81 -12.97
N ASP A 197 -11.56 11.75 -14.30
CA ASP A 197 -12.48 10.89 -15.05
C ASP A 197 -12.01 9.42 -15.13
N GLY A 198 -10.85 9.10 -14.55
CA GLY A 198 -10.34 7.74 -14.45
C GLY A 198 -9.61 7.25 -15.69
N ASP A 199 -9.03 8.15 -16.51
CA ASP A 199 -8.22 7.78 -17.68
C ASP A 199 -7.01 6.94 -17.24
N GLY A 200 -6.99 5.66 -17.65
CA GLY A 200 -6.01 4.69 -17.19
C GLY A 200 -4.58 5.00 -17.62
N GLU A 201 -4.36 5.62 -18.81
CA GLU A 201 -3.02 5.98 -19.27
C GLU A 201 -2.46 7.13 -18.44
N ILE A 202 -3.26 8.16 -18.19
CA ILE A 202 -2.89 9.30 -17.35
C ILE A 202 -2.66 8.87 -15.90
N LEU A 203 -3.51 8.00 -15.36
CA LEU A 203 -3.34 7.46 -14.00
C LEU A 203 -2.07 6.62 -13.87
N GLU A 204 -1.78 5.73 -14.83
CA GLU A 204 -0.53 4.95 -14.84
C GLU A 204 0.70 5.87 -14.88
N GLU A 205 0.64 6.97 -15.65
CA GLU A 205 1.72 7.93 -15.71
C GLU A 205 1.92 8.66 -14.38
N ILE A 206 0.85 9.22 -13.80
CA ILE A 206 0.85 9.91 -12.51
C ILE A 206 1.38 9.00 -11.40
N ILE A 207 0.83 7.80 -11.27
CA ILE A 207 1.24 6.83 -10.25
C ILE A 207 2.73 6.47 -10.43
N SER A 208 3.16 6.22 -11.67
CA SER A 208 4.56 5.90 -11.95
C SER A 208 5.54 7.01 -11.56
N ILE A 209 5.17 8.28 -11.76
CA ILE A 209 5.99 9.43 -11.33
C ILE A 209 6.05 9.49 -9.81
N CYS A 210 4.90 9.41 -9.13
CA CYS A 210 4.84 9.43 -7.65
C CYS A 210 5.66 8.27 -7.03
N VAL A 211 5.53 7.06 -7.57
CA VAL A 211 6.30 5.89 -7.14
C VAL A 211 7.80 6.14 -7.24
N LYS A 212 8.27 6.68 -8.37
CA LYS A 212 9.70 6.98 -8.56
C LYS A 212 10.21 8.01 -7.55
N GLU A 213 9.45 9.10 -7.33
CA GLU A 213 9.82 10.11 -6.34
C GLU A 213 9.82 9.55 -4.92
N LYS A 214 8.81 8.73 -4.58
CA LYS A 214 8.77 8.04 -3.28
C LYS A 214 9.99 7.14 -3.09
N CYS A 215 10.31 6.30 -4.07
CA CYS A 215 11.47 5.40 -4.01
C CYS A 215 12.75 6.20 -3.80
N ARG A 216 12.97 7.26 -4.59
CA ARG A 216 14.15 8.12 -4.47
C ARG A 216 14.34 8.68 -3.06
N ILE A 217 13.26 9.14 -2.44
CA ILE A 217 13.31 9.69 -1.07
C ILE A 217 13.52 8.59 -0.03
N VAL A 218 12.85 7.44 -0.17
CA VAL A 218 13.01 6.32 0.77
C VAL A 218 14.42 5.73 0.69
N GLU A 219 15.01 5.59 -0.50
CA GLU A 219 16.39 5.12 -0.68
C GLU A 219 17.40 6.07 -0.04
N ALA A 220 17.14 7.39 -0.07
CA ALA A 220 17.99 8.38 0.59
C ALA A 220 17.82 8.43 2.12
N ASP A 221 16.63 8.09 2.64
CA ASP A 221 16.30 8.19 4.07
C ASP A 221 15.17 7.21 4.47
N GLU A 222 15.49 5.92 4.54
CA GLU A 222 14.51 4.88 4.87
C GLU A 222 13.82 5.12 6.23
N LYS A 223 14.57 5.57 7.22
CA LYS A 223 14.12 5.72 8.62
C LYS A 223 13.52 7.10 8.95
N GLU A 224 13.38 7.98 7.94
CA GLU A 224 12.80 9.33 8.11
C GLU A 224 13.56 10.20 9.14
N SER A 225 14.86 10.14 9.12
CA SER A 225 15.70 10.99 9.96
C SER A 225 15.90 12.41 9.40
N GLY A 226 15.77 12.60 8.09
CA GLY A 226 16.06 13.84 7.37
C GLY A 226 15.18 14.10 6.15
N GLU A 227 15.65 13.70 4.95
CA GLU A 227 15.05 14.03 3.65
C GLU A 227 13.59 13.56 3.52
N ARG A 228 13.27 12.37 4.05
CA ARG A 228 11.91 11.81 3.99
C ARG A 228 10.88 12.63 4.76
N LYS A 229 11.29 13.48 5.71
CA LYS A 229 10.39 14.40 6.43
C LYS A 229 9.69 15.40 5.52
N LYS A 230 10.22 15.69 4.32
CA LYS A 230 9.55 16.52 3.32
C LYS A 230 8.19 15.97 2.91
N LEU A 231 8.02 14.65 2.94
CA LEU A 231 6.72 14.01 2.64
C LEU A 231 5.63 14.34 3.65
N ASN A 232 5.97 14.87 4.83
CA ASN A 232 5.01 15.34 5.83
C ASN A 232 4.50 16.77 5.55
N PHE A 233 4.89 17.39 4.42
CA PHE A 233 4.40 18.71 4.03
C PHE A 233 2.86 18.71 3.97
N GLY A 234 2.24 19.70 4.60
CA GLY A 234 0.78 19.83 4.70
C GLY A 234 0.11 19.00 5.81
N HIS A 235 0.76 17.97 6.36
CA HIS A 235 0.12 17.07 7.34
C HIS A 235 -0.31 17.78 8.63
N THR A 236 0.39 18.84 9.06
CA THR A 236 0.02 19.61 10.26
C THR A 236 -1.37 20.25 10.13
N PHE A 237 -1.75 20.69 8.92
CA PHE A 237 -3.06 21.26 8.66
C PHE A 237 -4.11 20.20 8.31
N ALA A 238 -3.70 19.13 7.64
CA ALA A 238 -4.61 18.06 7.23
C ALA A 238 -5.10 17.18 8.39
N HIS A 239 -4.35 17.17 9.50
CA HIS A 239 -4.67 16.35 10.69
C HIS A 239 -5.20 17.20 11.86
N ALA A 240 -5.36 18.51 11.70
CA ALA A 240 -5.94 19.40 12.68
C ALA A 240 -7.46 19.54 12.50
#